data_36a21e231042e2b9f98f9596d2a1b79f
#
_entry.id   36a21e231042e2b9f98f9596d2a1b79f
#
_cell.length_a   1.000
_cell.length_b   1.000
_cell.length_c   1.000
_cell.angle_alpha   90.00
_cell.angle_beta   90.00
_cell.angle_gamma   90.00
#
_symmetry.space_group_name_H-M   'P 1'
#
loop_
_entity.id
_entity.type
_entity.pdbx_description
1 polymer ?
#
loop_
_entity_poly.entity_id
_entity_poly.type
_entity_poly.pdbx_seq_one_letter_code
_entity_poly.pdbx_strand_id
1 'polypeptide(L)'
;INAGIGFEAFALKYLINTPESLAATIAGELVAPLVNKNAIIAEYKNANAKQIQAAYEYEQSIIKAYTEVANQISNIDNLDKNYQLKTSQVEALAQSIDVANQLFKSARADYLDVLLAQRDTLDAKKDLIETKQKQIDAMVDLYKSLGGGWQ
;
A
#
# COMPACT_ATOMS: atom_id res chain seq x y z
N ILE A 1 -4.10 24.29 35.13
CA ILE A 1 -3.76 25.07 36.35
C ILE A 1 -3.95 24.14 37.53
N ASN A 2 -2.83 23.65 38.09
CA ASN A 2 -2.87 22.89 39.35
C ASN A 2 -2.53 23.83 40.51
N ALA A 3 -3.44 24.04 41.42
CA ALA A 3 -3.22 24.78 42.66
C ALA A 3 -3.23 23.78 43.82
N GLY A 4 -2.18 23.76 44.60
CA GLY A 4 -2.08 22.94 45.80
C GLY A 4 -1.80 23.83 47.01
N ILE A 5 -2.49 23.56 48.10
CA ILE A 5 -2.20 24.16 49.41
C ILE A 5 -1.70 23.02 50.29
N GLY A 6 -0.49 23.17 50.82
CA GLY A 6 0.13 22.17 51.69
C GLY A 6 0.89 22.84 52.83
N PHE A 7 1.29 22.04 53.81
CA PHE A 7 2.16 22.47 54.89
C PHE A 7 3.56 21.95 54.64
N GLU A 8 4.54 22.85 54.52
CA GLU A 8 5.97 22.52 54.37
C GLU A 8 6.76 23.13 55.53
N ALA A 9 7.61 22.33 56.15
CA ALA A 9 8.50 22.80 57.18
C ALA A 9 9.82 22.03 57.15
N PHE A 10 10.93 22.71 57.49
CA PHE A 10 12.26 22.17 57.55
C PHE A 10 12.45 21.12 58.68
N ALA A 11 11.57 21.16 59.69
CA ALA A 11 11.51 20.14 60.75
C ALA A 11 10.08 19.97 61.22
N LEU A 12 9.72 18.73 61.61
CA LEU A 12 8.37 18.34 62.05
C LEU A 12 7.76 19.26 63.12
N LYS A 13 8.58 19.84 63.99
CA LYS A 13 8.11 20.76 65.04
C LYS A 13 7.52 22.08 64.53
N TYR A 14 7.89 22.48 63.29
CA TYR A 14 7.37 23.72 62.68
C TYR A 14 6.20 23.49 61.73
N LEU A 15 5.82 22.24 61.49
CA LEU A 15 4.75 21.89 60.58
C LEU A 15 3.37 22.38 61.03
N ILE A 16 3.20 22.61 62.33
CA ILE A 16 1.93 23.02 62.96
C ILE A 16 1.85 24.53 63.20
N ASN A 17 2.95 25.26 62.94
CA ASN A 17 2.95 26.73 63.12
C ASN A 17 2.46 27.43 61.86
N THR A 18 1.22 27.84 61.86
CA THR A 18 0.65 28.73 60.84
C THR A 18 0.88 30.21 61.25
N PRO A 19 1.24 31.12 60.30
CA PRO A 19 1.21 30.95 58.83
C PRO A 19 2.55 30.49 58.21
N GLU A 20 3.59 30.25 59.01
CA GLU A 20 4.94 30.00 58.51
C GLU A 20 5.11 28.66 57.78
N SER A 21 4.25 27.69 58.08
CA SER A 21 4.26 26.36 57.40
C SER A 21 3.28 26.31 56.21
N LEU A 22 2.55 27.35 55.93
CA LEU A 22 1.57 27.35 54.82
C LEU A 22 2.27 27.72 53.53
N ALA A 23 2.52 26.72 52.72
CA ALA A 23 3.06 26.90 51.36
C ALA A 23 1.91 26.85 50.35
N ALA A 24 1.72 27.94 49.64
CA ALA A 24 0.80 27.98 48.53
C ALA A 24 1.54 27.81 47.21
N THR A 25 1.37 26.67 46.57
CA THR A 25 1.99 26.37 45.28
C THR A 25 1.03 26.85 44.17
N ILE A 26 1.15 28.10 43.75
CA ILE A 26 0.45 28.65 42.56
C ILE A 26 1.45 28.77 41.39
N ALA A 27 2.68 28.31 41.52
CA ALA A 27 3.78 28.81 40.70
C ALA A 27 4.18 27.95 39.52
N GLY A 28 3.75 26.70 39.42
CA GLY A 28 4.37 25.77 38.48
C GLY A 28 4.17 26.10 36.99
N GLU A 29 2.98 26.48 36.57
CA GLU A 29 2.62 26.59 35.16
C GLU A 29 2.69 28.01 34.56
N LEU A 30 2.62 29.04 35.39
CA LEU A 30 2.65 30.44 34.92
C LEU A 30 4.07 30.92 34.56
N VAL A 31 5.11 30.32 35.14
CA VAL A 31 6.50 30.70 34.87
C VAL A 31 7.02 30.04 33.60
N ALA A 32 6.53 28.86 33.24
CA ALA A 32 6.96 28.11 32.05
C ALA A 32 6.76 28.87 30.71
N PRO A 33 5.61 29.57 30.48
CA PRO A 33 5.41 30.33 29.23
C PRO A 33 6.36 31.52 29.05
N LEU A 34 6.83 32.13 30.13
CA LEU A 34 7.74 33.30 30.08
C LEU A 34 9.18 32.89 29.78
N VAL A 35 9.62 31.75 30.32
CA VAL A 35 10.99 31.26 30.16
C VAL A 35 11.15 30.48 28.86
N ASN A 36 10.10 29.82 28.39
CA ASN A 36 10.15 28.91 27.23
C ASN A 36 9.26 29.34 26.05
N LYS A 37 9.06 30.63 25.88
CA LYS A 37 8.21 31.21 24.82
C LYS A 37 8.55 30.68 23.43
N ASN A 38 9.82 30.58 23.09
CA ASN A 38 10.25 30.13 21.76
C ASN A 38 9.94 28.64 21.53
N ALA A 39 10.02 27.79 22.54
CA ALA A 39 9.65 26.38 22.43
C ALA A 39 8.14 26.22 22.22
N ILE A 40 7.32 26.97 22.92
CA ILE A 40 5.85 26.96 22.75
C ILE A 40 5.46 27.45 21.35
N ILE A 41 6.11 28.51 20.84
CA ILE A 41 5.88 29.00 19.47
C ILE A 41 6.34 27.94 18.45
N ALA A 42 7.46 27.27 18.67
CA ALA A 42 7.93 26.21 17.80
C ALA A 42 6.97 25.01 17.79
N GLU A 43 6.45 24.60 18.94
CA GLU A 43 5.48 23.53 19.06
C GLU A 43 4.16 23.88 18.35
N TYR A 44 3.66 25.10 18.54
CA TYR A 44 2.48 25.59 17.82
C TYR A 44 2.67 25.58 16.29
N LYS A 45 3.82 26.08 15.81
CA LYS A 45 4.14 26.04 14.38
C LYS A 45 4.26 24.62 13.84
N ASN A 46 4.88 23.72 14.61
CA ASN A 46 4.99 22.30 14.25
C ASN A 46 3.61 21.62 14.22
N ALA A 47 2.74 21.91 15.19
CA ALA A 47 1.37 21.37 15.21
C ALA A 47 0.57 21.85 13.99
N ASN A 48 0.68 23.14 13.64
CA ASN A 48 0.02 23.69 12.46
C ASN A 48 0.57 23.09 11.15
N ALA A 49 1.90 22.93 11.04
CA ALA A 49 2.52 22.28 9.89
C ALA A 49 2.09 20.80 9.74
N LYS A 50 1.99 20.07 10.85
CA LYS A 50 1.48 18.68 10.86
C LYS A 50 0.01 18.61 10.45
N GLN A 51 -0.82 19.59 10.83
CA GLN A 51 -2.22 19.66 10.40
C GLN A 51 -2.31 19.83 8.88
N ILE A 52 -1.51 20.73 8.31
CA ILE A 52 -1.45 20.94 6.85
C ILE A 52 -0.92 19.69 6.15
N GLN A 53 0.12 19.05 6.69
CA GLN A 53 0.65 17.80 6.18
C GLN A 53 -0.42 16.70 6.17
N ALA A 54 -1.17 16.53 7.26
CA ALA A 54 -2.24 15.53 7.32
C ALA A 54 -3.35 15.79 6.28
N ALA A 55 -3.66 17.05 5.98
CA ALA A 55 -4.61 17.40 4.91
C ALA A 55 -4.09 16.96 3.53
N TYR A 56 -2.82 17.25 3.22
CA TYR A 56 -2.22 16.80 1.96
C TYR A 56 -2.07 15.27 1.87
N GLU A 57 -1.76 14.60 2.97
CA GLU A 57 -1.70 13.13 3.01
C GLU A 57 -3.08 12.51 2.74
N TYR A 58 -4.15 13.12 3.26
CA TYR A 58 -5.52 12.71 2.96
C TYR A 58 -5.86 12.87 1.48
N GLU A 59 -5.58 14.05 0.88
CA GLU A 59 -5.78 14.29 -0.55
C GLU A 59 -4.97 13.30 -1.40
N GLN A 60 -3.71 13.07 -1.05
CA GLN A 60 -2.83 12.11 -1.72
C GLN A 60 -3.40 10.68 -1.64
N SER A 61 -3.98 10.30 -0.50
CA SER A 61 -4.58 8.97 -0.33
C SER A 61 -5.78 8.77 -1.26
N ILE A 62 -6.63 9.78 -1.43
CA ILE A 62 -7.76 9.75 -2.36
C ILE A 62 -7.26 9.57 -3.80
N ILE A 63 -6.28 10.37 -4.22
CA ILE A 63 -5.71 10.30 -5.57
C ILE A 63 -5.07 8.94 -5.83
N LYS A 64 -4.33 8.42 -4.85
CA LYS A 64 -3.72 7.08 -4.94
C LYS A 64 -4.76 5.99 -5.10
N ALA A 65 -5.81 6.00 -4.26
CA ALA A 65 -6.87 5.00 -4.33
C ALA A 65 -7.58 5.03 -5.69
N TYR A 66 -7.91 6.22 -6.19
CA TYR A 66 -8.52 6.37 -7.51
C TYR A 66 -7.60 5.85 -8.63
N THR A 67 -6.33 6.23 -8.59
CA THR A 67 -5.35 5.82 -9.61
C THR A 67 -5.14 4.31 -9.59
N GLU A 68 -5.11 3.70 -8.41
CA GLU A 68 -4.97 2.25 -8.24
C GLU A 68 -6.15 1.51 -8.89
N VAL A 69 -7.39 1.91 -8.60
CA VAL A 69 -8.59 1.32 -9.22
C VAL A 69 -8.57 1.50 -10.75
N ALA A 70 -8.27 2.70 -11.25
CA ALA A 70 -8.20 2.98 -12.67
C ALA A 70 -7.13 2.13 -13.38
N ASN A 71 -5.97 1.96 -12.76
CA ASN A 71 -4.89 1.12 -13.27
C ASN A 71 -5.30 -0.37 -13.30
N GLN A 72 -5.98 -0.88 -12.27
CA GLN A 72 -6.44 -2.26 -12.25
C GLN A 72 -7.50 -2.54 -13.33
N ILE A 73 -8.44 -1.62 -13.55
CA ILE A 73 -9.42 -1.77 -14.64
C ILE A 73 -8.72 -1.83 -16.00
N SER A 74 -7.77 -0.90 -16.26
CA SER A 74 -7.00 -0.91 -17.50
C SER A 74 -6.15 -2.18 -17.67
N ASN A 75 -5.59 -2.68 -16.58
CA ASN A 75 -4.82 -3.92 -16.57
C ASN A 75 -5.68 -5.13 -16.94
N ILE A 76 -6.89 -5.24 -16.37
CA ILE A 76 -7.84 -6.32 -16.70
C ILE A 76 -8.21 -6.30 -18.18
N ASP A 77 -8.53 -5.13 -18.74
CA ASP A 77 -8.86 -4.98 -20.17
C ASP A 77 -7.68 -5.39 -21.08
N ASN A 78 -6.46 -4.98 -20.72
CA ASN A 78 -5.27 -5.35 -21.45
C ASN A 78 -4.96 -6.87 -21.35
N LEU A 79 -5.15 -7.45 -20.17
CA LEU A 79 -4.96 -8.89 -19.97
C LEU A 79 -6.01 -9.72 -20.73
N ASP A 80 -7.25 -9.23 -20.83
CA ASP A 80 -8.28 -9.89 -21.64
C ASP A 80 -7.91 -9.90 -23.13
N LYS A 81 -7.51 -8.77 -23.68
CA LYS A 81 -7.02 -8.67 -25.06
C LYS A 81 -5.81 -9.58 -25.31
N ASN A 82 -4.88 -9.60 -24.36
CA ASN A 82 -3.70 -10.45 -24.44
C ASN A 82 -4.07 -11.94 -24.42
N TYR A 83 -5.04 -12.33 -23.58
CA TYR A 83 -5.53 -13.70 -23.51
C TYR A 83 -6.15 -14.13 -24.84
N GLN A 84 -6.95 -13.28 -25.48
CA GLN A 84 -7.54 -13.56 -26.80
C GLN A 84 -6.48 -13.75 -27.88
N LEU A 85 -5.46 -12.87 -27.91
CA LEU A 85 -4.35 -12.98 -28.86
C LEU A 85 -3.55 -14.26 -28.65
N LYS A 86 -3.25 -14.62 -27.40
CA LYS A 86 -2.54 -15.87 -27.07
C LYS A 86 -3.37 -17.11 -27.37
N THR A 87 -4.69 -17.05 -27.24
CA THR A 87 -5.57 -18.13 -27.67
C THR A 87 -5.44 -18.37 -29.17
N SER A 88 -5.52 -17.33 -29.98
CA SER A 88 -5.33 -17.43 -31.42
C SER A 88 -3.92 -17.92 -31.79
N GLN A 89 -2.90 -17.52 -31.03
CA GLN A 89 -1.52 -18.01 -31.21
C GLN A 89 -1.43 -19.53 -30.95
N VAL A 90 -2.02 -20.01 -29.85
CA VAL A 90 -2.04 -21.46 -29.52
C VAL A 90 -2.76 -22.26 -30.60
N GLU A 91 -3.88 -21.76 -31.15
CA GLU A 91 -4.64 -22.39 -32.22
C GLU A 91 -3.78 -22.49 -33.49
N ALA A 92 -3.11 -21.40 -33.88
CA ALA A 92 -2.20 -21.40 -35.04
C ALA A 92 -1.03 -22.35 -34.88
N LEU A 93 -0.42 -22.38 -33.68
CA LEU A 93 0.69 -23.31 -33.39
C LEU A 93 0.22 -24.78 -33.34
N ALA A 94 -1.00 -25.04 -32.85
CA ALA A 94 -1.56 -26.39 -32.90
C ALA A 94 -1.75 -26.88 -34.34
N GLN A 95 -2.22 -25.99 -35.22
CA GLN A 95 -2.33 -26.32 -36.67
C GLN A 95 -0.93 -26.57 -37.29
N SER A 96 0.09 -25.86 -36.83
CA SER A 96 1.46 -26.05 -37.33
C SER A 96 2.02 -27.46 -37.04
N ILE A 97 1.62 -28.09 -35.93
CA ILE A 97 1.97 -29.49 -35.61
C ILE A 97 1.40 -30.43 -36.70
N ASP A 98 0.14 -30.22 -37.10
CA ASP A 98 -0.48 -31.06 -38.13
C ASP A 98 0.21 -30.90 -39.47
N VAL A 99 0.58 -29.69 -39.86
CA VAL A 99 1.34 -29.40 -41.06
C VAL A 99 2.74 -30.05 -41.00
N ALA A 100 3.47 -29.89 -39.88
CA ALA A 100 4.77 -30.50 -39.68
C ALA A 100 4.71 -32.03 -39.77
N ASN A 101 3.69 -32.66 -39.18
CA ASN A 101 3.46 -34.10 -39.29
C ASN A 101 3.18 -34.55 -40.72
N GLN A 102 2.41 -33.79 -41.51
CA GLN A 102 2.14 -34.11 -42.93
C GLN A 102 3.40 -33.98 -43.79
N LEU A 103 4.21 -32.93 -43.54
CA LEU A 103 5.49 -32.75 -44.25
C LEU A 103 6.46 -33.87 -43.90
N PHE A 104 6.56 -34.27 -42.64
CA PHE A 104 7.40 -35.39 -42.23
C PHE A 104 6.96 -36.70 -42.91
N LYS A 105 5.65 -37.01 -42.91
CA LYS A 105 5.11 -38.20 -43.58
C LYS A 105 5.37 -38.22 -45.09
N SER A 106 5.48 -37.05 -45.72
CA SER A 106 5.80 -36.89 -47.13
C SER A 106 7.31 -36.78 -47.41
N ALA A 107 8.16 -37.03 -46.42
CA ALA A 107 9.63 -36.94 -46.49
C ALA A 107 10.13 -35.53 -46.93
N ARG A 108 9.38 -34.44 -46.56
CA ARG A 108 9.72 -33.06 -46.89
C ARG A 108 10.18 -32.26 -45.67
N ALA A 109 10.16 -32.85 -44.49
CA ALA A 109 10.65 -32.26 -43.25
C ALA A 109 11.26 -33.33 -42.36
N ASP A 110 12.13 -32.91 -41.44
CA ASP A 110 12.74 -33.79 -40.45
C ASP A 110 11.85 -33.96 -39.22
N TYR A 111 12.06 -35.06 -38.48
CA TYR A 111 11.34 -35.29 -37.23
C TYR A 111 11.61 -34.19 -36.17
N LEU A 112 12.78 -33.54 -36.26
CA LEU A 112 13.14 -32.41 -35.43
C LEU A 112 12.15 -31.24 -35.59
N ASP A 113 11.66 -30.98 -36.81
CA ASP A 113 10.69 -29.91 -37.09
C ASP A 113 9.36 -30.18 -36.38
N VAL A 114 8.92 -31.44 -36.31
CA VAL A 114 7.73 -31.85 -35.57
C VAL A 114 7.91 -31.62 -34.06
N LEU A 115 9.07 -32.00 -33.52
CA LEU A 115 9.37 -31.78 -32.08
C LEU A 115 9.44 -30.30 -31.73
N LEU A 116 10.02 -29.45 -32.58
CA LEU A 116 10.06 -28.01 -32.39
C LEU A 116 8.64 -27.42 -32.39
N ALA A 117 7.80 -27.80 -33.37
CA ALA A 117 6.39 -27.33 -33.39
C ALA A 117 5.60 -27.76 -32.13
N GLN A 118 5.84 -28.98 -31.64
CA GLN A 118 5.22 -29.45 -30.38
C GLN A 118 5.71 -28.67 -29.18
N ARG A 119 7.01 -28.40 -29.07
CA ARG A 119 7.60 -27.60 -27.98
C ARG A 119 7.04 -26.18 -28.00
N ASP A 120 7.05 -25.53 -29.16
CA ASP A 120 6.58 -24.15 -29.29
C ASP A 120 5.08 -24.02 -28.95
N THR A 121 4.28 -25.03 -29.32
CA THR A 121 2.86 -25.13 -28.94
C THR A 121 2.69 -25.31 -27.43
N LEU A 122 3.54 -26.13 -26.79
CA LEU A 122 3.50 -26.36 -25.36
C LEU A 122 3.87 -25.08 -24.59
N ASP A 123 4.90 -24.37 -25.02
CA ASP A 123 5.33 -23.10 -24.45
C ASP A 123 4.23 -22.04 -24.58
N ALA A 124 3.59 -21.95 -25.76
CA ALA A 124 2.47 -21.01 -25.94
C ALA A 124 1.25 -21.36 -25.06
N LYS A 125 0.94 -22.65 -24.85
CA LYS A 125 -0.14 -23.09 -23.92
C LYS A 125 0.19 -22.71 -22.48
N LYS A 126 1.44 -22.87 -22.06
CA LYS A 126 1.90 -22.44 -20.74
C LYS A 126 1.69 -20.94 -20.56
N ASP A 127 2.13 -20.14 -21.53
CA ASP A 127 1.98 -18.68 -21.52
C ASP A 127 0.51 -18.24 -21.49
N LEU A 128 -0.38 -18.96 -22.15
CA LEU A 128 -1.82 -18.72 -22.11
C LEU A 128 -2.39 -18.94 -20.70
N ILE A 129 -1.98 -20.01 -20.03
CA ILE A 129 -2.39 -20.32 -18.65
C ILE A 129 -1.88 -19.25 -17.69
N GLU A 130 -0.61 -18.85 -17.80
CA GLU A 130 -0.04 -17.78 -16.99
C GLU A 130 -0.75 -16.43 -17.20
N THR A 131 -1.17 -16.15 -18.44
CA THR A 131 -1.95 -14.95 -18.73
C THR A 131 -3.33 -15.01 -18.07
N LYS A 132 -3.97 -16.18 -18.07
CA LYS A 132 -5.24 -16.38 -17.38
C LYS A 132 -5.11 -16.23 -15.87
N GLN A 133 -4.05 -16.74 -15.28
CA GLN A 133 -3.74 -16.54 -13.87
C GLN A 133 -3.61 -15.05 -13.55
N LYS A 134 -2.79 -14.31 -14.33
CA LYS A 134 -2.62 -12.87 -14.14
C LYS A 134 -3.95 -12.09 -14.25
N GLN A 135 -4.86 -12.52 -15.12
CA GLN A 135 -6.18 -11.92 -15.24
C GLN A 135 -7.02 -12.12 -13.96
N ILE A 136 -6.96 -13.32 -13.38
CA ILE A 136 -7.67 -13.62 -12.13
C ILE A 136 -7.04 -12.82 -10.98
N ASP A 137 -5.72 -12.77 -10.89
CA ASP A 137 -4.98 -12.00 -9.87
C ASP A 137 -5.36 -10.50 -9.95
N ALA A 138 -5.40 -9.93 -11.16
CA ALA A 138 -5.82 -8.55 -11.37
C ALA A 138 -7.27 -8.28 -10.93
N MET A 139 -8.19 -9.24 -11.12
CA MET A 139 -9.57 -9.13 -10.61
C MET A 139 -9.62 -9.14 -9.07
N VAL A 140 -8.79 -9.98 -8.44
CA VAL A 140 -8.67 -10.01 -6.97
C VAL A 140 -8.07 -8.70 -6.45
N ASP A 141 -7.07 -8.16 -7.12
CA ASP A 141 -6.45 -6.89 -6.73
C ASP A 141 -7.41 -5.70 -6.93
N LEU A 142 -8.23 -5.70 -7.99
CA LEU A 142 -9.31 -4.73 -8.15
C LEU A 142 -10.32 -4.84 -6.98
N TYR A 143 -10.72 -6.05 -6.60
CA TYR A 143 -11.63 -6.26 -5.48
C TYR A 143 -11.05 -5.71 -4.17
N LYS A 144 -9.75 -5.91 -3.92
CA LYS A 144 -9.05 -5.36 -2.75
C LYS A 144 -8.98 -3.83 -2.81
N SER A 145 -8.64 -3.25 -3.97
CA SER A 145 -8.52 -1.79 -4.13
C SER A 145 -9.87 -1.07 -3.95
N LEU A 146 -10.99 -1.77 -4.17
CA LEU A 146 -12.34 -1.29 -3.88
C LEU A 146 -12.74 -1.44 -2.40
N GLY A 147 -11.83 -1.91 -1.56
CA GLY A 147 -12.08 -2.13 -0.13
C GLY A 147 -12.73 -3.47 0.20
N GLY A 148 -12.68 -4.45 -0.70
CA GLY A 148 -13.17 -5.80 -0.43
C GLY A 148 -12.15 -6.65 0.36
N GLY A 149 -12.63 -7.77 0.93
CA GLY A 149 -11.75 -8.78 1.54
C GLY A 149 -11.47 -8.62 3.05
N TRP A 150 -12.17 -7.73 3.74
CA TRP A 150 -12.04 -7.51 5.20
C TRP A 150 -13.26 -8.01 6.01
N GLN A 151 -14.09 -8.83 5.40
CA GLN A 151 -15.23 -9.50 6.07
C GLN A 151 -14.80 -10.84 6.68
#